data_2e84826cf9d7d6dc85b0282db5cf94ec
#
_entry.id   2e84826cf9d7d6dc85b0282db5cf94ec
#
_cell.length_a   1.000
_cell.length_b   1.000
_cell.length_c   1.000
_cell.angle_alpha   90.00
_cell.angle_beta   90.00
_cell.angle_gamma   90.00
#
_symmetry.space_group_name_H-M   'P 1'
#
loop_
_entity.id
_entity.type
_entity.pdbx_description
1 polymer ?
#
loop_
_entity_poly.entity_id
_entity_poly.type
_entity_poly.pdbx_seq_one_letter_code
_entity_poly.pdbx_strand_id
1 'polypeptide(L)'
;MSDPSQPSATPPPPPQTWAPPGAAPFGPPPGSAYAPPPGYAPPAGFGGTPGAAPAMSPSAAPAPARRRGTLGLVALGLALIATVGASLLAAVAAFNIGLGAGREISARTATGDFDWSILSPVRDWVLMGEIAFWAGTALGLWALIQGVVAIVTSRGRGAGIAAVIIAALGPIAYGAVAQGFLTAGLAAAG
;
A
#
# COMPACT_ATOMS: atom_id res chain seq x y z
N MET A 1 4.30 48.54 -57.34
CA MET A 1 2.86 48.51 -57.00
C MET A 1 2.73 47.60 -55.81
N SER A 2 2.66 48.15 -54.59
CA SER A 2 2.54 47.39 -53.32
C SER A 2 1.06 47.30 -52.97
N ASP A 3 0.56 46.09 -52.74
CA ASP A 3 -0.82 45.82 -52.40
C ASP A 3 -1.10 46.27 -50.92
N PRO A 4 -2.06 47.14 -50.68
CA PRO A 4 -2.33 47.67 -49.32
C PRO A 4 -3.30 46.83 -48.48
N SER A 5 -3.54 45.56 -48.84
CA SER A 5 -4.61 44.74 -48.20
C SER A 5 -4.14 43.64 -47.28
N GLN A 6 -2.87 43.61 -46.81
CA GLN A 6 -2.50 42.63 -45.79
C GLN A 6 -2.88 43.15 -44.40
N PRO A 7 -3.81 42.45 -43.67
CA PRO A 7 -4.07 42.75 -42.30
C PRO A 7 -2.82 42.41 -41.44
N SER A 8 -2.40 43.38 -40.63
CA SER A 8 -1.29 43.20 -39.68
C SER A 8 -1.53 41.95 -38.82
N ALA A 9 -0.62 40.98 -38.94
CA ALA A 9 -0.63 39.81 -38.09
C ALA A 9 -0.50 40.23 -36.64
N THR A 10 -1.49 39.94 -35.84
CA THR A 10 -1.44 40.09 -34.37
C THR A 10 -0.30 39.23 -33.82
N PRO A 11 0.63 39.80 -33.04
CA PRO A 11 1.70 39.00 -32.46
C PRO A 11 1.13 37.88 -31.57
N PRO A 12 1.72 36.68 -31.60
CA PRO A 12 1.26 35.58 -30.79
C PRO A 12 1.34 35.95 -29.29
N PRO A 13 0.37 35.52 -28.47
CA PRO A 13 0.40 35.77 -27.04
C PRO A 13 1.67 35.14 -26.45
N PRO A 14 2.29 35.78 -25.40
CA PRO A 14 3.45 35.22 -24.74
C PRO A 14 3.13 33.82 -24.17
N PRO A 15 4.13 32.91 -24.15
CA PRO A 15 3.93 31.57 -23.63
C PRO A 15 3.44 31.66 -22.18
N GLN A 16 2.32 31.06 -21.87
CA GLN A 16 1.80 30.94 -20.53
C GLN A 16 2.80 30.09 -19.72
N THR A 17 3.49 30.70 -18.79
CA THR A 17 4.30 29.99 -17.80
C THR A 17 3.37 29.11 -16.97
N TRP A 18 3.58 27.80 -17.07
CA TRP A 18 2.83 26.81 -16.32
C TRP A 18 3.13 26.97 -14.82
N ALA A 19 2.16 27.48 -14.07
CA ALA A 19 2.28 27.55 -12.62
C ALA A 19 1.95 26.16 -12.04
N PRO A 20 2.76 25.62 -11.11
CA PRO A 20 2.47 24.35 -10.49
C PRO A 20 1.14 24.41 -9.71
N PRO A 21 0.35 23.31 -9.69
CA PRO A 21 -0.91 23.25 -8.97
C PRO A 21 -0.70 23.53 -7.48
N GLY A 22 -1.31 24.60 -6.97
CA GLY A 22 -1.19 25.00 -5.56
C GLY A 22 -0.48 26.31 -5.30
N ALA A 23 0.15 26.94 -6.29
CA ALA A 23 0.64 28.30 -6.16
C ALA A 23 -0.53 29.28 -6.35
N ALA A 24 -0.84 30.06 -5.31
CA ALA A 24 -1.80 31.14 -5.43
C ALA A 24 -1.28 32.14 -6.48
N PRO A 25 -2.05 32.49 -7.53
CA PRO A 25 -1.57 33.31 -8.65
C PRO A 25 -1.25 34.77 -8.27
N PHE A 26 -1.47 35.18 -7.03
CA PHE A 26 -1.32 36.58 -6.56
C PHE A 26 -0.67 36.69 -5.17
N GLY A 27 0.25 35.79 -4.82
CA GLY A 27 1.08 36.01 -3.63
C GLY A 27 2.16 37.07 -3.90
N PRO A 28 2.43 38.00 -2.97
CA PRO A 28 3.58 38.93 -3.11
C PRO A 28 4.88 38.11 -3.21
N PRO A 29 5.87 38.55 -4.01
CA PRO A 29 7.13 37.85 -4.15
C PRO A 29 7.80 37.69 -2.79
N PRO A 30 8.47 36.56 -2.53
CA PRO A 30 9.20 36.34 -1.27
C PRO A 30 10.30 37.39 -1.14
N GLY A 31 10.20 38.20 -0.07
CA GLY A 31 11.19 39.24 0.23
C GLY A 31 10.71 40.69 0.12
N SER A 32 9.49 40.95 -0.38
CA SER A 32 8.94 42.32 -0.32
C SER A 32 8.33 42.55 1.06
N ALA A 33 9.10 43.15 1.97
CA ALA A 33 8.54 43.79 3.14
C ALA A 33 7.66 44.95 2.65
N TYR A 34 6.38 44.72 2.46
CA TYR A 34 5.43 45.80 2.16
C TYR A 34 5.24 46.59 3.45
N ALA A 35 5.99 47.69 3.58
CA ALA A 35 5.72 48.68 4.61
C ALA A 35 4.35 49.28 4.31
N PRO A 36 3.38 49.25 5.22
CA PRO A 36 2.10 49.92 5.02
C PRO A 36 2.31 51.41 4.82
N PRO A 37 1.55 52.05 3.93
CA PRO A 37 1.69 53.52 3.73
C PRO A 37 1.44 54.26 5.01
N PRO A 38 2.13 55.41 5.22
CA PRO A 38 1.95 56.20 6.42
C PRO A 38 0.49 56.59 6.62
N GLY A 39 -0.10 56.21 7.79
CA GLY A 39 -1.52 56.43 8.10
C GLY A 39 -2.43 55.21 7.94
N TYR A 40 -1.91 54.06 7.48
CA TYR A 40 -2.70 52.86 7.46
C TYR A 40 -2.69 52.18 8.85
N ALA A 41 -3.78 52.35 9.59
CA ALA A 41 -4.00 51.59 10.82
C ALA A 41 -4.43 50.15 10.44
N PRO A 42 -3.72 49.12 10.93
CA PRO A 42 -4.19 47.74 10.70
C PRO A 42 -5.62 47.57 11.24
N PRO A 43 -6.46 46.77 10.56
CA PRO A 43 -7.84 46.52 11.06
C PRO A 43 -7.84 46.11 12.51
N ALA A 44 -8.73 46.68 13.32
CA ALA A 44 -8.89 46.35 14.73
C ALA A 44 -9.11 44.84 14.88
N GLY A 45 -8.14 44.15 15.44
CA GLY A 45 -8.12 42.68 15.58
C GLY A 45 -6.72 42.08 15.51
N PHE A 46 -5.73 42.83 14.99
CA PHE A 46 -4.32 42.39 14.92
C PHE A 46 -3.42 43.00 15.99
N GLY A 47 -3.88 44.00 16.71
CA GLY A 47 -3.20 44.56 17.89
C GLY A 47 -4.01 44.17 19.12
N GLY A 48 -3.47 43.31 19.97
CA GLY A 48 -4.07 42.97 21.26
C GLY A 48 -4.17 44.20 22.13
N THR A 49 -5.33 44.92 22.10
CA THR A 49 -5.67 45.89 23.14
C THR A 49 -6.29 45.09 24.30
N PRO A 50 -5.73 45.24 25.53
CA PRO A 50 -6.36 44.60 26.72
C PRO A 50 -7.71 45.30 26.97
N GLY A 51 -8.80 44.60 26.74
CA GLY A 51 -10.15 45.09 27.01
C GLY A 51 -11.16 44.99 25.87
N ALA A 52 -10.77 44.55 24.67
CA ALA A 52 -11.75 44.25 23.62
C ALA A 52 -12.43 42.91 23.92
N ALA A 53 -13.77 42.94 23.96
CA ALA A 53 -14.58 41.71 24.04
C ALA A 53 -14.08 40.67 23.01
N PRO A 54 -14.07 39.36 23.31
CA PRO A 54 -13.60 38.35 22.40
C PRO A 54 -14.39 38.49 21.11
N ALA A 55 -13.73 39.00 20.06
CA ALA A 55 -14.25 38.93 18.71
C ALA A 55 -14.52 37.46 18.45
N MET A 56 -15.76 37.09 18.16
CA MET A 56 -16.13 35.74 17.73
C MET A 56 -15.21 35.39 16.60
N SER A 57 -14.19 34.56 16.89
CA SER A 57 -13.38 33.99 15.86
C SER A 57 -14.30 33.36 14.82
N PRO A 58 -14.19 33.70 13.53
CA PRO A 58 -14.99 33.02 12.51
C PRO A 58 -14.80 31.54 12.77
N SER A 59 -15.90 30.86 13.08
CA SER A 59 -15.94 29.44 13.45
C SER A 59 -15.01 28.72 12.49
N ALA A 60 -13.88 28.24 13.00
CA ALA A 60 -12.90 27.53 12.18
C ALA A 60 -13.69 26.46 11.43
N ALA A 61 -13.74 26.57 10.11
CA ALA A 61 -14.43 25.58 9.29
C ALA A 61 -13.98 24.22 9.80
N PRO A 62 -14.92 23.30 10.15
CA PRO A 62 -14.56 22.03 10.77
C PRO A 62 -13.49 21.38 9.90
N ALA A 63 -12.32 21.17 10.50
CA ALA A 63 -11.20 20.56 9.79
C ALA A 63 -11.73 19.32 9.06
N PRO A 64 -11.49 19.17 7.75
CA PRO A 64 -12.06 18.07 6.98
C PRO A 64 -11.79 16.80 7.75
N ALA A 65 -12.86 16.12 8.17
CA ALA A 65 -12.77 14.91 8.98
C ALA A 65 -11.77 13.99 8.26
N ARG A 66 -10.61 13.73 8.88
CA ARG A 66 -9.60 12.81 8.34
C ARG A 66 -10.34 11.52 8.00
N ARG A 67 -10.60 11.29 6.73
CA ARG A 67 -11.27 10.08 6.27
C ARG A 67 -10.44 8.93 6.79
N ARG A 68 -10.98 8.24 7.80
CA ARG A 68 -10.28 7.15 8.50
C ARG A 68 -9.81 6.18 7.45
N GLY A 69 -8.51 5.89 7.42
CA GLY A 69 -7.87 4.99 6.47
C GLY A 69 -8.19 3.51 6.75
N THR A 70 -9.44 3.21 7.14
CA THR A 70 -9.90 1.88 7.52
C THR A 70 -9.74 0.86 6.41
N LEU A 71 -9.93 1.27 5.14
CA LEU A 71 -9.74 0.38 3.98
C LEU A 71 -8.30 -0.17 3.89
N GLY A 72 -7.30 0.70 4.07
CA GLY A 72 -5.90 0.27 4.06
C GLY A 72 -5.57 -0.67 5.22
N LEU A 73 -6.14 -0.42 6.42
CA LEU A 73 -5.94 -1.28 7.57
C LEU A 73 -6.60 -2.66 7.40
N VAL A 74 -7.78 -2.71 6.81
CA VAL A 74 -8.47 -3.98 6.48
C VAL A 74 -7.65 -4.76 5.45
N ALA A 75 -7.17 -4.11 4.39
CA ALA A 75 -6.30 -4.75 3.40
C ALA A 75 -5.02 -5.30 4.04
N LEU A 76 -4.39 -4.54 4.94
CA LEU A 76 -3.20 -4.97 5.66
C LEU A 76 -3.49 -6.17 6.57
N GLY A 77 -4.60 -6.13 7.32
CA GLY A 77 -5.03 -7.24 8.18
C GLY A 77 -5.26 -8.52 7.37
N LEU A 78 -5.95 -8.43 6.24
CA LEU A 78 -6.16 -9.57 5.33
C LEU A 78 -4.86 -10.10 4.75
N ALA A 79 -3.94 -9.23 4.34
CA ALA A 79 -2.63 -9.63 3.82
C ALA A 79 -1.81 -10.38 4.87
N LEU A 80 -1.82 -9.91 6.12
CA LEU A 80 -1.13 -10.57 7.23
C LEU A 80 -1.76 -11.92 7.56
N ILE A 81 -3.09 -12.01 7.65
CA ILE A 81 -3.80 -13.27 7.90
C ILE A 81 -3.52 -14.27 6.77
N ALA A 82 -3.57 -13.83 5.52
CA ALA A 82 -3.27 -14.68 4.38
C ALA A 82 -1.83 -15.21 4.42
N THR A 83 -0.84 -14.32 4.59
CA THR A 83 0.58 -14.69 4.54
C THR A 83 0.99 -15.52 5.76
N VAL A 84 0.69 -15.02 6.97
CA VAL A 84 1.11 -15.71 8.22
C VAL A 84 0.28 -16.96 8.43
N GLY A 85 -1.05 -16.89 8.28
CA GLY A 85 -1.95 -18.03 8.49
C GLY A 85 -1.65 -19.17 7.52
N ALA A 86 -1.56 -18.88 6.21
CA ALA A 86 -1.22 -19.91 5.23
C ALA A 86 0.19 -20.49 5.46
N SER A 87 1.18 -19.67 5.83
CA SER A 87 2.54 -20.14 6.10
C SER A 87 2.62 -21.02 7.35
N LEU A 88 1.86 -20.74 8.40
CA LEU A 88 1.79 -21.59 9.59
C LEU A 88 1.17 -22.96 9.27
N LEU A 89 0.07 -22.96 8.51
CA LEU A 89 -0.53 -24.23 8.08
C LEU A 89 0.42 -25.02 7.16
N ALA A 90 1.13 -24.31 6.26
CA ALA A 90 2.15 -24.92 5.41
C ALA A 90 3.29 -25.53 6.23
N ALA A 91 3.75 -24.86 7.28
CA ALA A 91 4.79 -25.35 8.17
C ALA A 91 4.38 -26.69 8.83
N VAL A 92 3.16 -26.74 9.40
CA VAL A 92 2.65 -27.94 10.03
C VAL A 92 2.46 -29.07 9.01
N ALA A 93 1.87 -28.78 7.85
CA ALA A 93 1.68 -29.75 6.80
C ALA A 93 3.00 -30.31 6.27
N ALA A 94 3.93 -29.43 5.90
CA ALA A 94 5.22 -29.81 5.34
C ALA A 94 6.08 -30.61 6.34
N PHE A 95 6.08 -30.23 7.61
CA PHE A 95 6.80 -30.98 8.65
C PHE A 95 6.26 -32.40 8.78
N ASN A 96 4.93 -32.58 8.84
CA ASN A 96 4.32 -33.90 8.95
C ASN A 96 4.48 -34.74 7.66
N ILE A 97 4.49 -34.11 6.49
CA ILE A 97 4.81 -34.80 5.22
C ILE A 97 6.26 -35.30 5.28
N GLY A 98 7.20 -34.47 5.73
CA GLY A 98 8.60 -34.86 5.92
C GLY A 98 8.78 -36.02 6.88
N LEU A 99 8.08 -35.99 8.02
CA LEU A 99 8.09 -37.09 9.01
C LEU A 99 7.49 -38.39 8.45
N GLY A 100 6.33 -38.31 7.83
CA GLY A 100 5.55 -39.50 7.45
C GLY A 100 6.02 -40.17 6.15
N ALA A 101 6.57 -39.41 5.20
CA ALA A 101 7.00 -39.91 3.90
C ALA A 101 8.51 -39.74 3.66
N GLY A 102 9.25 -39.17 4.61
CA GLY A 102 10.61 -38.69 4.43
C GLY A 102 11.60 -39.75 3.96
N ARG A 103 11.56 -40.95 4.57
CA ARG A 103 12.48 -42.06 4.19
C ARG A 103 12.22 -42.52 2.75
N GLU A 104 10.97 -42.63 2.37
CA GLU A 104 10.59 -43.08 1.05
C GLU A 104 10.87 -42.03 -0.02
N ILE A 105 10.60 -40.75 0.27
CA ILE A 105 10.95 -39.63 -0.59
C ILE A 105 12.47 -39.61 -0.83
N SER A 106 13.27 -39.71 0.23
CA SER A 106 14.73 -39.69 0.12
C SER A 106 15.27 -40.86 -0.69
N ALA A 107 14.77 -42.08 -0.46
CA ALA A 107 15.18 -43.26 -1.18
C ALA A 107 14.86 -43.19 -2.68
N ARG A 108 13.63 -42.79 -3.03
CA ARG A 108 13.18 -42.70 -4.43
C ARG A 108 13.77 -41.50 -5.18
N THR A 109 14.02 -40.39 -4.51
CA THR A 109 14.71 -39.27 -5.13
C THR A 109 16.13 -39.65 -5.54
N ALA A 110 16.79 -40.51 -4.77
CA ALA A 110 18.14 -41.02 -5.10
C ALA A 110 18.14 -41.96 -6.33
N THR A 111 17.05 -42.68 -6.59
CA THR A 111 16.90 -43.58 -7.75
C THR A 111 16.29 -42.94 -8.99
N GLY A 112 15.73 -41.72 -8.84
CA GLY A 112 15.04 -41.02 -9.92
C GLY A 112 13.60 -41.50 -10.18
N ASP A 113 13.11 -42.49 -9.44
CA ASP A 113 11.75 -43.07 -9.55
C ASP A 113 10.80 -42.40 -8.58
N PHE A 114 10.28 -41.22 -8.97
CA PHE A 114 9.28 -40.52 -8.15
C PHE A 114 7.85 -40.93 -8.56
N ASP A 115 7.14 -41.60 -7.64
CA ASP A 115 5.72 -41.92 -7.79
C ASP A 115 4.90 -41.20 -6.71
N TRP A 116 3.82 -40.54 -7.11
CA TRP A 116 2.93 -39.82 -6.21
C TRP A 116 2.26 -40.72 -5.16
N SER A 117 2.23 -42.03 -5.34
CA SER A 117 1.69 -42.98 -4.36
C SER A 117 2.39 -42.95 -3.00
N ILE A 118 3.67 -42.45 -2.95
CA ILE A 118 4.41 -42.30 -1.70
C ILE A 118 3.77 -41.27 -0.74
N LEU A 119 2.94 -40.39 -1.26
CA LEU A 119 2.22 -39.40 -0.44
C LEU A 119 0.92 -39.96 0.14
N SER A 120 0.51 -41.16 -0.23
CA SER A 120 -0.77 -41.79 0.24
C SER A 120 -0.89 -41.85 1.77
N PRO A 121 0.18 -42.19 2.56
CA PRO A 121 0.12 -42.21 4.01
C PRO A 121 -0.04 -40.84 4.67
N VAL A 122 0.35 -39.77 3.96
CA VAL A 122 0.34 -38.38 4.45
C VAL A 122 -0.65 -37.51 3.70
N ARG A 123 -1.61 -38.11 3.01
CA ARG A 123 -2.58 -37.43 2.14
C ARG A 123 -3.32 -36.30 2.83
N ASP A 124 -3.69 -36.47 4.09
CA ASP A 124 -4.43 -35.45 4.83
C ASP A 124 -3.57 -34.19 5.05
N TRP A 125 -2.27 -34.37 5.28
CA TRP A 125 -1.32 -33.26 5.40
C TRP A 125 -1.07 -32.56 4.07
N VAL A 126 -1.01 -33.31 2.96
CA VAL A 126 -0.92 -32.74 1.62
C VAL A 126 -2.18 -31.92 1.31
N LEU A 127 -3.37 -32.46 1.59
CA LEU A 127 -4.64 -31.75 1.41
C LEU A 127 -4.70 -30.47 2.28
N MET A 128 -4.24 -30.54 3.53
CA MET A 128 -4.17 -29.35 4.39
C MET A 128 -3.25 -28.26 3.81
N GLY A 129 -2.09 -28.63 3.29
CA GLY A 129 -1.18 -27.71 2.63
C GLY A 129 -1.80 -27.08 1.37
N GLU A 130 -2.50 -27.90 0.57
CA GLU A 130 -3.18 -27.43 -0.63
C GLU A 130 -4.34 -26.46 -0.29
N ILE A 131 -5.17 -26.78 0.68
CA ILE A 131 -6.23 -25.86 1.15
C ILE A 131 -5.62 -24.55 1.67
N ALA A 132 -4.54 -24.64 2.45
CA ALA A 132 -3.85 -23.44 2.96
C ALA A 132 -3.30 -22.57 1.82
N PHE A 133 -2.74 -23.18 0.78
CA PHE A 133 -2.26 -22.49 -0.41
C PHE A 133 -3.39 -21.76 -1.15
N TRP A 134 -4.48 -22.45 -1.45
CA TRP A 134 -5.61 -21.85 -2.18
C TRP A 134 -6.33 -20.78 -1.37
N ALA A 135 -6.58 -21.03 -0.09
CA ALA A 135 -7.19 -20.04 0.82
C ALA A 135 -6.29 -18.82 0.99
N GLY A 136 -4.98 -19.03 1.19
CA GLY A 136 -3.99 -17.95 1.28
C GLY A 136 -3.91 -17.12 -0.01
N THR A 137 -3.95 -17.78 -1.17
CA THR A 137 -3.95 -17.12 -2.49
C THR A 137 -5.20 -16.28 -2.69
N ALA A 138 -6.38 -16.81 -2.39
CA ALA A 138 -7.65 -16.09 -2.52
C ALA A 138 -7.70 -14.87 -1.60
N LEU A 139 -7.30 -15.00 -0.33
CA LEU A 139 -7.23 -13.90 0.62
C LEU A 139 -6.16 -12.88 0.24
N GLY A 140 -5.00 -13.33 -0.22
CA GLY A 140 -3.90 -12.48 -0.68
C GLY A 140 -4.30 -11.64 -1.89
N LEU A 141 -4.97 -12.24 -2.87
CA LEU A 141 -5.50 -11.53 -4.04
C LEU A 141 -6.56 -10.50 -3.63
N TRP A 142 -7.44 -10.86 -2.72
CA TRP A 142 -8.44 -9.94 -2.16
C TRP A 142 -7.77 -8.75 -1.44
N ALA A 143 -6.76 -9.03 -0.61
CA ALA A 143 -5.99 -8.00 0.09
C ALA A 143 -5.27 -7.07 -0.88
N LEU A 144 -4.71 -7.61 -1.98
CA LEU A 144 -4.04 -6.86 -3.03
C LEU A 144 -5.01 -5.88 -3.71
N ILE A 145 -6.20 -6.37 -4.11
CA ILE A 145 -7.24 -5.53 -4.73
C ILE A 145 -7.64 -4.40 -3.77
N GLN A 146 -7.93 -4.71 -2.50
CA GLN A 146 -8.29 -3.70 -1.50
C GLN A 146 -7.15 -2.72 -1.22
N GLY A 147 -5.91 -3.19 -1.20
CA GLY A 147 -4.71 -2.36 -1.05
C GLY A 147 -4.57 -1.34 -2.18
N VAL A 148 -4.75 -1.78 -3.42
CA VAL A 148 -4.74 -0.90 -4.60
C VAL A 148 -5.87 0.13 -4.51
N VAL A 149 -7.10 -0.28 -4.17
CA VAL A 149 -8.24 0.63 -3.99
C VAL A 149 -7.95 1.67 -2.89
N ALA A 150 -7.34 1.26 -1.77
CA ALA A 150 -6.96 2.17 -0.68
C ALA A 150 -5.92 3.21 -1.14
N ILE A 151 -4.97 2.82 -2.00
CA ILE A 151 -3.96 3.72 -2.57
C ILE A 151 -4.63 4.74 -3.50
N VAL A 152 -5.45 4.27 -4.44
CA VAL A 152 -6.12 5.13 -5.44
C VAL A 152 -7.10 6.11 -4.78
N THR A 153 -7.86 5.64 -3.80
CA THR A 153 -8.84 6.48 -3.08
C THR A 153 -8.24 7.36 -1.99
N SER A 154 -6.92 7.29 -1.79
CA SER A 154 -6.18 8.02 -0.73
C SER A 154 -6.69 7.73 0.70
N ARG A 155 -7.31 6.58 0.91
CA ARG A 155 -7.88 6.15 2.19
C ARG A 155 -6.95 5.18 2.91
N GLY A 156 -5.85 5.69 3.48
CA GLY A 156 -4.86 4.86 4.17
C GLY A 156 -3.76 4.35 3.24
N ARG A 157 -3.21 5.22 2.40
CA ARG A 157 -2.18 4.88 1.38
C ARG A 157 -1.03 4.07 1.94
N GLY A 158 -0.50 4.44 3.11
CA GLY A 158 0.63 3.74 3.71
C GLY A 158 0.32 2.27 4.04
N ALA A 159 -0.84 2.01 4.68
CA ALA A 159 -1.28 0.66 4.98
C ALA A 159 -1.64 -0.13 3.70
N GLY A 160 -2.20 0.55 2.68
CA GLY A 160 -2.48 -0.05 1.37
C GLY A 160 -1.21 -0.50 0.65
N ILE A 161 -0.15 0.31 0.65
CA ILE A 161 1.15 -0.04 0.06
C ILE A 161 1.75 -1.25 0.79
N ALA A 162 1.74 -1.23 2.13
CA ALA A 162 2.24 -2.35 2.93
C ALA A 162 1.46 -3.64 2.64
N ALA A 163 0.12 -3.56 2.52
CA ALA A 163 -0.73 -4.71 2.18
C ALA A 163 -0.36 -5.31 0.82
N VAL A 164 -0.15 -4.48 -0.20
CA VAL A 164 0.25 -4.92 -1.55
C VAL A 164 1.61 -5.62 -1.51
N ILE A 165 2.60 -5.05 -0.81
CA ILE A 165 3.93 -5.65 -0.69
C ILE A 165 3.86 -7.00 0.02
N ILE A 166 3.16 -7.09 1.15
CA ILE A 166 3.01 -8.33 1.92
C ILE A 166 2.27 -9.39 1.11
N ALA A 167 1.17 -9.02 0.44
CA ALA A 167 0.42 -9.95 -0.39
C ALA A 167 1.25 -10.47 -1.58
N ALA A 168 2.07 -9.62 -2.21
CA ALA A 168 2.94 -10.01 -3.31
C ALA A 168 4.09 -10.95 -2.85
N LEU A 169 4.60 -10.77 -1.63
CA LEU A 169 5.63 -11.62 -1.03
C LEU A 169 5.06 -12.92 -0.43
N GLY A 170 3.73 -13.00 -0.26
CA GLY A 170 3.04 -14.14 0.36
C GLY A 170 3.42 -15.50 -0.22
N PRO A 171 3.38 -15.72 -1.54
CA PRO A 171 3.76 -17.00 -2.16
C PRO A 171 5.21 -17.39 -1.90
N ILE A 172 6.13 -16.42 -1.87
CA ILE A 172 7.55 -16.64 -1.58
C ILE A 172 7.71 -17.06 -0.11
N ALA A 173 7.05 -16.36 0.80
CA ALA A 173 7.07 -16.69 2.23
C ALA A 173 6.50 -18.10 2.49
N TYR A 174 5.36 -18.41 1.87
CA TYR A 174 4.73 -19.73 1.94
C TYR A 174 5.69 -20.83 1.48
N GLY A 175 6.29 -20.68 0.29
CA GLY A 175 7.21 -21.67 -0.27
C GLY A 175 8.47 -21.84 0.58
N ALA A 176 9.07 -20.75 1.06
CA ALA A 176 10.25 -20.80 1.90
C ALA A 176 9.99 -21.51 3.25
N VAL A 177 8.84 -21.21 3.88
CA VAL A 177 8.42 -21.85 5.13
C VAL A 177 8.14 -23.33 4.89
N ALA A 178 7.35 -23.67 3.85
CA ALA A 178 7.05 -25.06 3.52
C ALA A 178 8.33 -25.87 3.27
N GLN A 179 9.26 -25.33 2.48
CA GLN A 179 10.53 -25.99 2.21
C GLN A 179 11.38 -26.18 3.47
N GLY A 180 11.48 -25.16 4.33
CA GLY A 180 12.26 -25.25 5.58
C GLY A 180 11.70 -26.29 6.54
N PHE A 181 10.36 -26.33 6.71
CA PHE A 181 9.73 -27.31 7.59
C PHE A 181 9.69 -28.73 6.99
N LEU A 182 9.60 -28.85 5.67
CA LEU A 182 9.74 -30.15 4.99
C LEU A 182 11.13 -30.74 5.27
N THR A 183 12.19 -29.97 5.05
CA THR A 183 13.56 -30.42 5.32
C THR A 183 13.79 -30.75 6.80
N ALA A 184 13.21 -29.98 7.72
CA ALA A 184 13.26 -30.29 9.14
C ALA A 184 12.52 -31.64 9.46
N GLY A 185 11.36 -31.88 8.87
CA GLY A 185 10.63 -33.14 9.00
C GLY A 185 11.41 -34.32 8.42
N LEU A 186 12.05 -34.18 7.26
CA LEU A 186 12.95 -35.18 6.66
C LEU A 186 14.12 -35.52 7.60
N ALA A 187 14.76 -34.52 8.18
CA ALA A 187 15.87 -34.70 9.10
C ALA A 187 15.44 -35.41 10.40
N ALA A 188 14.21 -35.17 10.85
CA ALA A 188 13.66 -35.81 12.05
C ALA A 188 13.19 -37.27 11.82
N ALA A 189 12.95 -37.67 10.54
CA ALA A 189 12.55 -39.02 10.17
C ALA A 189 13.75 -39.99 10.01
N GLY A 190 14.98 -39.48 9.86
CA GLY A 190 16.25 -40.22 9.70
C GLY A 190 16.86 -40.58 11.00
#